data_5d91e990c9df66f789c6fb67e7f593b5
#
_entry.id   5d91e990c9df66f789c6fb67e7f593b5
#
_cell.length_a   1.000
_cell.length_b   1.000
_cell.length_c   1.000
_cell.angle_alpha   90.00
_cell.angle_beta   90.00
_cell.angle_gamma   90.00
#
_symmetry.space_group_name_H-M   'P 1'
#
loop_
_entity.id
_entity.type
_entity.pdbx_description
1 polymer ?
#
loop_
_entity_poly.entity_id
_entity_poly.type
_entity_poly.pdbx_seq_one_letter_code
_entity_poly.pdbx_strand_id
1 'polypeptide(L)'
;MEFNIVISVAGKSERFLKNGFTKPKYLLPMNKSKSMIEMAIESLNIPGKLFIIVQKEHCEKYGTDTFLKEKYPTATICYLDKYTEGAAESCYMATKDYIDTDLPLIISNCDQTLEWDSTDFISRILAPHSDGAVVTYYADTTRNSYASVKENSSLITKLAEKEVISTNSLVGTHGWKRGSDFCRSVEHMLANNIRANNEYYISITYNYLINQGKNIHIVPLKEESGEKYWAVGTPETYYDYLQNKFGSHQIQ
;
A
#
# COMPACT_ATOMS: atom_id res chain seq x y z
N MET A 1 -9.74 -0.34 19.12
CA MET A 1 -8.29 0.00 19.01
C MET A 1 -8.15 0.83 17.75
N GLU A 2 -7.40 1.91 17.79
CA GLU A 2 -7.25 2.83 16.66
C GLU A 2 -6.01 2.43 15.85
N PHE A 3 -6.15 2.33 14.52
CA PHE A 3 -5.03 2.09 13.61
C PHE A 3 -4.41 3.41 13.15
N ASN A 4 -3.10 3.44 12.96
CA ASN A 4 -2.45 4.42 12.10
C ASN A 4 -2.50 3.91 10.66
N ILE A 5 -3.05 4.69 9.75
CA ILE A 5 -3.20 4.33 8.33
C ILE A 5 -2.37 5.29 7.50
N VAL A 6 -1.41 4.79 6.75
CA VAL A 6 -0.52 5.58 5.89
C VAL A 6 -0.81 5.28 4.42
N ILE A 7 -1.09 6.32 3.64
CA ILE A 7 -1.24 6.23 2.18
C ILE A 7 -0.22 7.18 1.55
N SER A 8 0.61 6.66 0.65
CA SER A 8 1.60 7.48 -0.05
C SER A 8 1.14 7.83 -1.47
N VAL A 9 1.03 9.14 -1.74
CA VAL A 9 0.86 9.68 -3.10
C VAL A 9 2.14 10.38 -3.59
N ALA A 10 3.27 10.07 -2.98
CA ALA A 10 4.56 10.70 -3.26
C ALA A 10 5.28 10.16 -4.51
N GLY A 11 4.71 9.20 -5.22
CA GLY A 11 5.29 8.66 -6.44
C GLY A 11 5.20 9.62 -7.64
N LYS A 12 6.20 9.59 -8.53
CA LYS A 12 6.33 10.48 -9.70
C LYS A 12 5.21 10.34 -10.75
N SER A 13 4.45 9.26 -10.75
CA SER A 13 3.41 8.95 -11.76
C SER A 13 3.92 8.91 -13.22
N GLU A 14 5.21 8.63 -13.42
CA GLU A 14 5.88 8.74 -14.72
C GLU A 14 5.19 7.98 -15.85
N ARG A 15 4.68 6.76 -15.57
CA ARG A 15 3.99 5.94 -16.59
C ARG A 15 2.77 6.66 -17.14
N PHE A 16 1.99 7.31 -16.28
CA PHE A 16 0.81 8.06 -16.69
C PHE A 16 1.20 9.34 -17.46
N LEU A 17 2.13 10.12 -16.92
CA LEU A 17 2.59 11.36 -17.58
C LEU A 17 3.19 11.09 -18.97
N LYS A 18 3.98 10.03 -19.13
CA LYS A 18 4.55 9.60 -20.42
C LYS A 18 3.47 9.14 -21.43
N ASN A 19 2.30 8.74 -20.95
CA ASN A 19 1.15 8.36 -21.78
C ASN A 19 0.11 9.49 -21.95
N GLY A 20 0.53 10.76 -21.77
CA GLY A 20 -0.27 11.94 -22.08
C GLY A 20 -1.23 12.40 -20.98
N PHE A 21 -1.22 11.79 -19.81
CA PHE A 21 -1.99 12.30 -18.68
C PHE A 21 -1.36 13.59 -18.14
N THR A 22 -2.19 14.57 -17.81
CA THR A 22 -1.75 15.90 -17.35
C THR A 22 -1.66 16.03 -15.84
N LYS A 23 -2.14 15.02 -15.11
CA LYS A 23 -2.16 14.97 -13.64
C LYS A 23 -1.49 13.69 -13.12
N PRO A 24 -0.97 13.69 -11.88
CA PRO A 24 -0.50 12.47 -11.23
C PRO A 24 -1.63 11.44 -11.13
N LYS A 25 -1.27 10.15 -11.19
CA LYS A 25 -2.25 9.04 -11.23
C LYS A 25 -3.30 9.11 -10.11
N TYR A 26 -2.90 9.43 -8.90
CA TYR A 26 -3.80 9.45 -7.74
C TYR A 26 -4.92 10.50 -7.82
N LEU A 27 -4.77 11.54 -8.67
CA LEU A 27 -5.81 12.53 -8.96
C LEU A 27 -6.72 12.16 -10.15
N LEU A 28 -6.46 11.03 -10.83
CA LEU A 28 -7.24 10.61 -11.97
C LEU A 28 -8.63 10.11 -11.52
N PRO A 29 -9.70 10.42 -12.28
CA PRO A 29 -11.04 10.00 -11.92
C PRO A 29 -11.22 8.50 -12.06
N MET A 30 -11.69 7.84 -11.01
CA MET A 30 -12.05 6.42 -11.03
C MET A 30 -13.54 6.21 -11.36
N ASN A 31 -14.34 7.23 -11.14
CA ASN A 31 -15.75 7.35 -11.55
C ASN A 31 -16.13 8.83 -11.64
N LYS A 32 -17.43 9.12 -11.82
CA LYS A 32 -17.93 10.51 -11.96
C LYS A 32 -17.68 11.41 -10.74
N SER A 33 -17.44 10.85 -9.58
CA SER A 33 -17.38 11.60 -8.31
C SER A 33 -16.09 11.39 -7.51
N LYS A 34 -15.26 10.39 -7.83
CA LYS A 34 -14.11 10.01 -7.01
C LYS A 34 -12.85 9.84 -7.83
N SER A 35 -11.76 10.34 -7.29
CA SER A 35 -10.40 10.11 -7.79
C SER A 35 -9.83 8.77 -7.32
N MET A 36 -8.68 8.38 -7.87
CA MET A 36 -7.99 7.13 -7.53
C MET A 36 -7.64 7.07 -6.04
N ILE A 37 -7.15 8.16 -5.44
CA ILE A 37 -6.83 8.20 -4.01
C ILE A 37 -8.08 8.06 -3.14
N GLU A 38 -9.20 8.67 -3.52
CA GLU A 38 -10.45 8.54 -2.78
C GLU A 38 -10.94 7.08 -2.81
N MET A 39 -10.89 6.43 -3.97
CA MET A 39 -11.26 5.02 -4.09
C MET A 39 -10.32 4.10 -3.29
N ALA A 40 -9.00 4.37 -3.31
CA ALA A 40 -8.03 3.58 -2.54
C ALA A 40 -8.28 3.67 -1.03
N ILE A 41 -8.51 4.88 -0.50
CA ILE A 41 -8.77 5.09 0.93
C ILE A 41 -10.10 4.43 1.34
N GLU A 42 -11.17 4.68 0.59
CA GLU A 42 -12.50 4.15 0.93
C GLU A 42 -12.57 2.62 0.82
N SER A 43 -11.94 2.05 -0.21
CA SER A 43 -11.92 0.60 -0.41
C SER A 43 -11.16 -0.15 0.69
N LEU A 44 -10.26 0.51 1.40
CA LEU A 44 -9.56 -0.07 2.54
C LEU A 44 -10.53 -0.46 3.66
N ASN A 45 -11.57 0.35 3.87
CA ASN A 45 -12.67 0.10 4.82
C ASN A 45 -12.17 -0.27 6.23
N ILE A 46 -11.15 0.42 6.72
CA ILE A 46 -10.57 0.24 8.05
C ILE A 46 -10.62 1.57 8.79
N PRO A 47 -11.20 1.63 9.98
CA PRO A 47 -11.24 2.84 10.78
C PRO A 47 -9.86 3.13 11.40
N GLY A 48 -9.43 4.39 11.36
CA GLY A 48 -8.16 4.77 11.95
C GLY A 48 -7.77 6.21 11.67
N LYS A 49 -6.62 6.60 12.21
CA LYS A 49 -6.02 7.91 11.98
C LYS A 49 -5.27 7.90 10.65
N LEU A 50 -5.69 8.74 9.72
CA LEU A 50 -5.17 8.77 8.35
C LEU A 50 -3.99 9.75 8.23
N PHE A 51 -2.89 9.26 7.66
CA PHE A 51 -1.70 10.02 7.28
C PHE A 51 -1.52 9.89 5.76
N ILE A 52 -1.46 11.01 5.04
CA ILE A 52 -1.28 11.02 3.60
C ILE A 52 0.03 11.70 3.26
N ILE A 53 0.92 10.96 2.58
CA ILE A 53 2.25 11.44 2.22
C ILE A 53 2.19 12.05 0.83
N VAL A 54 2.64 13.30 0.70
CA VAL A 54 2.64 14.08 -0.53
C VAL A 54 4.03 14.62 -0.86
N GLN A 55 4.31 14.81 -2.15
CA GLN A 55 5.46 15.61 -2.59
C GLN A 55 5.10 17.10 -2.55
N LYS A 56 5.96 17.95 -2.02
CA LYS A 56 5.75 19.41 -2.05
C LYS A 56 5.59 19.94 -3.49
N GLU A 57 6.40 19.42 -4.42
CA GLU A 57 6.27 19.75 -5.85
C GLU A 57 4.85 19.49 -6.38
N HIS A 58 4.20 18.38 -5.96
CA HIS A 58 2.84 18.08 -6.38
C HIS A 58 1.81 19.01 -5.72
N CYS A 59 2.07 19.48 -4.50
CA CYS A 59 1.22 20.48 -3.86
C CYS A 59 1.25 21.81 -4.62
N GLU A 60 2.44 22.28 -4.96
CA GLU A 60 2.64 23.53 -5.71
C GLU A 60 2.06 23.45 -7.12
N LYS A 61 2.27 22.35 -7.82
CA LYS A 61 1.87 22.20 -9.22
C LYS A 61 0.42 21.82 -9.43
N TYR A 62 -0.15 21.02 -8.55
CA TYR A 62 -1.48 20.41 -8.73
C TYR A 62 -2.47 20.72 -7.60
N GLY A 63 -2.08 21.47 -6.56
CA GLY A 63 -2.94 21.75 -5.41
C GLY A 63 -3.28 20.50 -4.59
N THR A 64 -2.39 19.50 -4.58
CA THR A 64 -2.66 18.17 -4.00
C THR A 64 -3.06 18.23 -2.54
N ASP A 65 -2.36 19.00 -1.72
CA ASP A 65 -2.64 19.11 -0.28
C ASP A 65 -3.94 19.84 0.00
N THR A 66 -4.28 20.88 -0.78
CA THR A 66 -5.57 21.57 -0.69
C THR A 66 -6.71 20.61 -0.98
N PHE A 67 -6.63 19.87 -2.10
CA PHE A 67 -7.61 18.84 -2.45
C PHE A 67 -7.78 17.80 -1.33
N LEU A 68 -6.67 17.29 -0.79
CA LEU A 68 -6.70 16.26 0.25
C LEU A 68 -7.27 16.78 1.58
N LYS A 69 -6.95 18.02 1.96
CA LYS A 69 -7.50 18.65 3.18
C LYS A 69 -9.01 18.88 3.07
N GLU A 70 -9.50 19.24 1.89
CA GLU A 70 -10.93 19.38 1.63
C GLU A 70 -11.68 18.05 1.74
N LYS A 71 -11.10 16.96 1.18
CA LYS A 71 -11.71 15.63 1.19
C LYS A 71 -11.57 14.91 2.53
N TYR A 72 -10.44 15.09 3.19
CA TYR A 72 -10.06 14.40 4.44
C TYR A 72 -9.61 15.41 5.50
N PRO A 73 -10.51 16.24 6.05
CA PRO A 73 -10.15 17.34 6.96
C PRO A 73 -9.50 16.86 8.27
N THR A 74 -9.69 15.59 8.66
CA THR A 74 -9.08 14.99 9.85
C THR A 74 -7.75 14.28 9.56
N ALA A 75 -7.37 14.14 8.29
CA ALA A 75 -6.11 13.50 7.92
C ALA A 75 -4.91 14.40 8.21
N THR A 76 -3.81 13.79 8.63
CA THR A 76 -2.51 14.47 8.72
C THR A 76 -1.81 14.39 7.36
N ILE A 77 -1.55 15.54 6.73
CA ILE A 77 -0.77 15.61 5.49
C ILE A 77 0.71 15.67 5.85
N CYS A 78 1.47 14.69 5.38
CA CYS A 78 2.90 14.54 5.60
C CYS A 78 3.66 14.89 4.33
N TYR A 79 4.57 15.84 4.40
CA TYR A 79 5.25 16.38 3.23
C TYR A 79 6.63 15.77 3.03
N LEU A 80 6.98 15.48 1.77
CA LEU A 80 8.34 15.17 1.34
C LEU A 80 8.86 16.30 0.45
N ASP A 81 10.08 16.76 0.76
CA ASP A 81 10.77 17.80 0.00
C ASP A 81 11.42 17.23 -1.27
N LYS A 82 11.79 15.95 -1.24
CA LYS A 82 12.52 15.26 -2.32
C LYS A 82 11.95 13.85 -2.52
N TYR A 83 12.08 13.36 -3.74
CA TYR A 83 11.81 11.95 -4.02
C TYR A 83 12.81 11.07 -3.30
N THR A 84 12.30 10.00 -2.72
CA THR A 84 13.08 8.97 -2.04
C THR A 84 13.41 7.82 -2.99
N GLU A 85 14.20 6.88 -2.52
CA GLU A 85 14.64 5.72 -3.30
C GLU A 85 13.72 4.49 -3.11
N GLY A 86 12.49 4.71 -2.62
CA GLY A 86 11.47 3.67 -2.51
C GLY A 86 10.34 4.01 -1.54
N ALA A 87 9.26 3.22 -1.62
CA ALA A 87 8.05 3.47 -0.84
C ALA A 87 8.29 3.29 0.68
N ALA A 88 9.13 2.34 1.09
CA ALA A 88 9.44 2.14 2.50
C ALA A 88 10.14 3.36 3.10
N GLU A 89 11.13 3.91 2.40
CA GLU A 89 11.83 5.13 2.80
C GLU A 89 10.88 6.34 2.83
N SER A 90 10.01 6.50 1.81
CA SER A 90 9.00 7.56 1.79
C SER A 90 8.10 7.51 3.02
N CYS A 91 7.57 6.33 3.33
CA CYS A 91 6.69 6.14 4.48
C CYS A 91 7.42 6.44 5.79
N TYR A 92 8.63 5.92 5.98
CA TYR A 92 9.42 6.16 7.18
C TYR A 92 9.76 7.65 7.33
N MET A 93 10.37 8.28 6.33
CA MET A 93 10.84 9.67 6.40
C MET A 93 9.72 10.67 6.67
N ALA A 94 8.54 10.45 6.09
CA ALA A 94 7.41 11.37 6.22
C ALA A 94 6.58 11.16 7.48
N THR A 95 6.58 9.96 8.09
CA THR A 95 5.60 9.63 9.13
C THR A 95 6.19 9.06 10.42
N LYS A 96 7.50 8.78 10.51
CA LYS A 96 8.10 8.14 11.70
C LYS A 96 7.71 8.79 13.03
N ASP A 97 7.67 10.12 13.09
CA ASP A 97 7.35 10.85 14.32
C ASP A 97 5.89 10.62 14.80
N TYR A 98 5.04 10.05 13.96
CA TYR A 98 3.64 9.73 14.27
C TYR A 98 3.41 8.23 14.46
N ILE A 99 4.13 7.39 13.70
CA ILE A 99 3.85 5.94 13.63
C ILE A 99 4.84 5.08 14.40
N ASP A 100 5.96 5.63 14.89
CA ASP A 100 6.92 4.90 15.75
C ASP A 100 6.35 4.73 17.16
N THR A 101 5.32 3.90 17.24
CA THR A 101 4.50 3.67 18.43
C THR A 101 4.13 2.19 18.55
N ASP A 102 3.52 1.81 19.69
CA ASP A 102 2.93 0.50 19.89
C ASP A 102 1.53 0.34 19.27
N LEU A 103 0.98 1.41 18.66
CA LEU A 103 -0.28 1.33 17.93
C LEU A 103 -0.11 0.53 16.63
N PRO A 104 -1.15 -0.20 16.20
CA PRO A 104 -1.10 -0.92 14.94
C PRO A 104 -1.03 0.04 13.75
N LEU A 105 -0.24 -0.36 12.77
CA LEU A 105 0.03 0.39 11.55
C LEU A 105 -0.50 -0.36 10.33
N ILE A 106 -1.16 0.36 9.43
CA ILE A 106 -1.49 -0.11 8.08
C ILE A 106 -0.83 0.85 7.08
N ILE A 107 -0.13 0.31 6.10
CA ILE A 107 0.34 1.06 4.94
C ILE A 107 -0.31 0.47 3.71
N SER A 108 -0.94 1.32 2.89
CA SER A 108 -1.61 0.88 1.67
C SER A 108 -1.22 1.75 0.47
N ASN A 109 -1.22 1.13 -0.72
CA ASN A 109 -0.98 1.82 -1.97
C ASN A 109 -2.14 2.73 -2.34
N CYS A 110 -1.86 3.83 -3.05
CA CYS A 110 -2.87 4.76 -3.56
C CYS A 110 -3.42 4.38 -4.94
N ASP A 111 -2.88 3.36 -5.58
CA ASP A 111 -3.17 2.95 -6.95
C ASP A 111 -3.78 1.55 -7.03
N GLN A 112 -4.67 1.30 -6.10
CA GLN A 112 -5.43 0.06 -6.00
C GLN A 112 -6.82 0.33 -5.42
N THR A 113 -7.73 -0.61 -5.63
CA THR A 113 -9.03 -0.64 -4.95
C THR A 113 -9.39 -2.09 -4.62
N LEU A 114 -10.04 -2.27 -3.49
CA LEU A 114 -10.42 -3.55 -2.93
C LEU A 114 -11.95 -3.65 -2.81
N GLU A 115 -12.48 -4.80 -3.15
CA GLU A 115 -13.84 -5.22 -2.83
C GLU A 115 -13.71 -6.40 -1.87
N TRP A 116 -13.72 -6.14 -0.57
CA TRP A 116 -13.39 -7.13 0.45
C TRP A 116 -14.00 -6.83 1.81
N ASP A 117 -13.97 -7.84 2.69
CA ASP A 117 -14.22 -7.67 4.12
C ASP A 117 -12.87 -7.59 4.86
N SER A 118 -12.55 -6.40 5.39
CA SER A 118 -11.30 -6.17 6.11
C SER A 118 -11.22 -6.85 7.49
N THR A 119 -12.29 -7.48 7.96
CA THR A 119 -12.40 -8.07 9.32
C THR A 119 -11.32 -9.12 9.59
N ASP A 120 -11.07 -10.02 8.63
CA ASP A 120 -10.06 -11.08 8.80
C ASP A 120 -8.65 -10.50 8.87
N PHE A 121 -8.36 -9.47 8.09
CA PHE A 121 -7.07 -8.78 8.12
C PHE A 121 -6.85 -8.06 9.44
N ILE A 122 -7.83 -7.29 9.91
CA ILE A 122 -7.79 -6.62 11.21
C ILE A 122 -7.61 -7.64 12.33
N SER A 123 -8.40 -8.70 12.34
CA SER A 123 -8.36 -9.75 13.35
C SER A 123 -7.00 -10.46 13.36
N ARG A 124 -6.40 -10.67 12.19
CA ARG A 124 -5.08 -11.29 12.09
C ARG A 124 -3.97 -10.41 12.65
N ILE A 125 -3.98 -9.10 12.37
CA ILE A 125 -2.99 -8.15 12.93
C ILE A 125 -3.09 -8.13 14.46
N LEU A 126 -4.31 -8.12 15.00
CA LEU A 126 -4.56 -7.99 16.43
C LEU A 126 -4.42 -9.30 17.21
N ALA A 127 -4.31 -10.44 16.54
CA ALA A 127 -4.20 -11.74 17.20
C ALA A 127 -3.01 -11.81 18.17
N PRO A 128 -3.13 -12.52 19.32
CA PRO A 128 -2.08 -12.56 20.36
C PRO A 128 -0.69 -12.96 19.86
N HIS A 129 -0.64 -13.92 18.95
CA HIS A 129 0.62 -14.48 18.40
C HIS A 129 0.94 -13.98 17.00
N SER A 130 0.38 -12.84 16.58
CA SER A 130 0.71 -12.17 15.33
C SER A 130 1.51 -10.91 15.60
N ASP A 131 2.48 -10.60 14.76
CA ASP A 131 3.21 -9.33 14.74
C ASP A 131 2.86 -8.50 13.49
N GLY A 132 2.15 -9.09 12.52
CA GLY A 132 1.66 -8.40 11.34
C GLY A 132 1.01 -9.33 10.32
N ALA A 133 0.43 -8.72 9.30
CA ALA A 133 -0.20 -9.45 8.20
C ALA A 133 -0.10 -8.69 6.89
N VAL A 134 -0.16 -9.41 5.78
CA VAL A 134 -0.25 -8.85 4.42
C VAL A 134 -1.43 -9.47 3.69
N VAL A 135 -2.12 -8.66 2.88
CA VAL A 135 -3.21 -9.17 2.04
C VAL A 135 -2.62 -9.77 0.78
N THR A 136 -3.12 -10.95 0.37
CA THR A 136 -2.63 -11.66 -0.82
C THR A 136 -3.77 -12.07 -1.75
N TYR A 137 -3.43 -12.30 -2.99
CA TYR A 137 -4.30 -12.88 -4.02
C TYR A 137 -3.49 -13.86 -4.87
N TYR A 138 -4.17 -14.69 -5.66
CA TYR A 138 -3.48 -15.63 -6.54
C TYR A 138 -2.90 -14.92 -7.76
N ALA A 139 -1.56 -15.02 -7.95
CA ALA A 139 -0.90 -14.63 -9.21
C ALA A 139 0.46 -15.34 -9.35
N ASP A 140 0.99 -15.37 -10.60
CA ASP A 140 2.26 -16.00 -10.96
C ASP A 140 3.11 -15.13 -11.93
N THR A 141 2.94 -13.80 -11.87
CA THR A 141 3.65 -12.85 -12.74
C THR A 141 4.84 -12.19 -12.05
N THR A 142 5.95 -12.04 -12.75
CA THR A 142 7.18 -11.38 -12.24
C THR A 142 7.03 -9.87 -11.98
N ARG A 143 5.82 -9.32 -12.09
CA ARG A 143 5.55 -7.90 -11.82
C ARG A 143 5.25 -7.60 -10.35
N ASN A 144 4.96 -8.63 -9.56
CA ASN A 144 4.43 -8.52 -8.21
C ASN A 144 5.45 -8.87 -7.12
N SER A 145 5.08 -8.58 -5.88
CA SER A 145 5.74 -9.09 -4.68
C SER A 145 5.07 -10.38 -4.24
N TYR A 146 5.81 -11.29 -3.61
CA TYR A 146 5.32 -12.61 -3.22
C TYR A 146 5.70 -12.97 -1.79
N ALA A 147 4.85 -13.77 -1.13
CA ALA A 147 5.10 -14.32 0.19
C ALA A 147 5.13 -15.85 0.15
N SER A 148 6.28 -16.46 0.49
CA SER A 148 6.34 -17.88 0.82
C SER A 148 5.84 -18.10 2.23
N VAL A 149 5.08 -19.17 2.44
CA VAL A 149 4.52 -19.55 3.74
C VAL A 149 5.02 -20.92 4.20
N LYS A 150 4.96 -21.15 5.50
CA LYS A 150 5.18 -22.48 6.07
C LYS A 150 4.06 -23.43 5.59
N GLU A 151 4.42 -24.67 5.33
CA GLU A 151 3.47 -25.70 4.89
C GLU A 151 2.23 -25.78 5.79
N ASN A 152 1.04 -25.83 5.18
CA ASN A 152 -0.27 -25.85 5.85
C ASN A 152 -0.48 -24.71 6.87
N SER A 153 0.07 -23.54 6.60
CA SER A 153 0.02 -22.40 7.51
C SER A 153 -0.11 -21.08 6.72
N SER A 154 -0.63 -20.04 7.38
CA SER A 154 -0.57 -18.66 6.88
C SER A 154 0.75 -17.94 7.25
N LEU A 155 1.64 -18.58 8.04
CA LEU A 155 2.87 -17.98 8.54
C LEU A 155 3.89 -17.79 7.42
N ILE A 156 4.31 -16.56 7.20
CA ILE A 156 5.26 -16.19 6.15
C ILE A 156 6.68 -16.59 6.59
N THR A 157 7.42 -17.17 5.67
CA THR A 157 8.84 -17.54 5.84
C THR A 157 9.78 -16.59 5.09
N LYS A 158 9.34 -16.00 3.98
CA LYS A 158 10.12 -15.08 3.14
C LYS A 158 9.18 -14.21 2.29
N LEU A 159 9.58 -12.96 2.06
CA LEU A 159 9.00 -12.11 1.02
C LEU A 159 10.05 -11.79 -0.04
N ALA A 160 9.62 -11.73 -1.30
CA ALA A 160 10.46 -11.36 -2.44
C ALA A 160 9.73 -10.38 -3.34
N GLU A 161 10.49 -9.50 -3.99
CA GLU A 161 9.98 -8.47 -4.90
C GLU A 161 10.35 -8.83 -6.34
N LYS A 162 9.34 -8.92 -7.21
CA LYS A 162 9.49 -9.28 -8.64
C LYS A 162 10.17 -10.65 -8.89
N GLU A 163 10.10 -11.51 -7.93
CA GLU A 163 10.55 -12.91 -7.98
C GLU A 163 9.40 -13.80 -7.54
N VAL A 164 8.96 -14.70 -8.42
CA VAL A 164 7.85 -15.63 -8.15
C VAL A 164 8.35 -16.77 -7.26
N ILE A 165 8.23 -16.61 -5.94
CA ILE A 165 8.61 -17.62 -4.94
C ILE A 165 7.44 -18.44 -4.42
N SER A 166 6.22 -18.08 -4.83
CA SER A 166 4.95 -18.74 -4.47
C SER A 166 3.84 -18.22 -5.38
N THR A 167 2.59 -18.60 -5.13
CA THR A 167 1.40 -18.01 -5.75
C THR A 167 0.69 -16.98 -4.87
N ASN A 168 1.22 -16.70 -3.66
CA ASN A 168 0.69 -15.68 -2.77
C ASN A 168 1.25 -14.31 -3.15
N SER A 169 0.65 -13.69 -4.17
CA SER A 169 1.00 -12.35 -4.60
C SER A 169 0.45 -11.31 -3.62
N LEU A 170 1.24 -10.31 -3.27
CA LEU A 170 0.81 -9.27 -2.36
C LEU A 170 -0.10 -8.26 -3.05
N VAL A 171 -1.23 -7.97 -2.42
CA VAL A 171 -1.94 -6.70 -2.57
C VAL A 171 -1.11 -5.64 -1.84
N GLY A 172 -1.06 -4.43 -2.34
CA GLY A 172 -0.27 -3.35 -1.71
C GLY A 172 -0.86 -2.84 -0.38
N THR A 173 -1.40 -3.73 0.46
CA THR A 173 -1.96 -3.44 1.80
C THR A 173 -1.23 -4.28 2.83
N HIS A 174 -0.53 -3.59 3.72
CA HIS A 174 0.40 -4.15 4.69
C HIS A 174 0.00 -3.75 6.11
N GLY A 175 0.09 -4.67 7.08
CA GLY A 175 -0.25 -4.43 8.47
C GLY A 175 0.82 -4.88 9.45
N TRP A 176 1.15 -4.02 10.41
CA TRP A 176 2.00 -4.32 11.56
C TRP A 176 1.20 -4.18 12.83
N LYS A 177 1.45 -5.06 13.80
CA LYS A 177 0.84 -4.95 15.12
C LYS A 177 1.32 -3.72 15.87
N ARG A 178 2.54 -3.26 15.58
CA ARG A 178 3.14 -2.04 16.11
C ARG A 178 3.84 -1.26 15.00
N GLY A 179 3.57 0.02 14.91
CA GLY A 179 4.25 0.89 13.95
C GLY A 179 5.76 0.95 14.17
N SER A 180 6.21 0.84 15.43
CA SER A 180 7.63 0.77 15.78
C SER A 180 8.36 -0.45 15.17
N ASP A 181 7.67 -1.56 14.88
CA ASP A 181 8.27 -2.70 14.17
C ASP A 181 8.58 -2.35 12.71
N PHE A 182 7.69 -1.59 12.03
CA PHE A 182 7.96 -1.05 10.70
C PHE A 182 9.14 -0.09 10.71
N CYS A 183 9.16 0.89 11.62
CA CYS A 183 10.23 1.88 11.72
C CYS A 183 11.60 1.20 11.88
N ARG A 184 11.75 0.28 12.83
CA ARG A 184 12.99 -0.51 13.02
C ARG A 184 13.39 -1.30 11.79
N SER A 185 12.41 -1.87 11.09
CA SER A 185 12.68 -2.63 9.85
C SER A 185 13.23 -1.74 8.74
N VAL A 186 12.69 -0.52 8.58
CA VAL A 186 13.19 0.44 7.59
C VAL A 186 14.56 0.98 7.99
N GLU A 187 14.79 1.30 9.26
CA GLU A 187 16.11 1.71 9.76
C GLU A 187 17.18 0.66 9.45
N HIS A 188 16.88 -0.61 9.73
CA HIS A 188 17.77 -1.72 9.38
C HIS A 188 18.00 -1.82 7.86
N MET A 189 16.92 -1.68 7.06
CA MET A 189 16.98 -1.71 5.61
C MET A 189 17.87 -0.60 5.05
N LEU A 190 17.72 0.63 5.53
CA LEU A 190 18.50 1.79 5.09
C LEU A 190 19.98 1.66 5.52
N ALA A 191 20.23 1.31 6.78
CA ALA A 191 21.58 1.15 7.33
C ALA A 191 22.40 0.08 6.60
N ASN A 192 21.75 -0.98 6.09
CA ASN A 192 22.39 -2.10 5.38
C ASN A 192 22.19 -2.05 3.86
N ASN A 193 21.60 -0.97 3.32
CA ASN A 193 21.30 -0.79 1.89
C ASN A 193 20.59 -2.00 1.27
N ILE A 194 19.57 -2.55 1.97
CA ILE A 194 18.81 -3.73 1.52
C ILE A 194 17.75 -3.28 0.51
N ARG A 195 18.01 -3.57 -0.76
CA ARG A 195 17.17 -3.16 -1.89
C ARG A 195 16.69 -4.35 -2.70
N ALA A 196 15.56 -4.18 -3.38
CA ALA A 196 15.14 -5.01 -4.48
C ALA A 196 14.98 -4.10 -5.71
N ASN A 197 15.54 -4.48 -6.87
CA ASN A 197 15.49 -3.67 -8.09
C ASN A 197 15.88 -2.19 -7.89
N ASN A 198 16.89 -1.93 -7.07
CA ASN A 198 17.40 -0.61 -6.68
C ASN A 198 16.43 0.28 -5.88
N GLU A 199 15.34 -0.28 -5.35
CA GLU A 199 14.36 0.45 -4.54
C GLU A 199 14.18 -0.17 -3.14
N TYR A 200 13.75 0.65 -2.18
CA TYR A 200 13.37 0.23 -0.84
C TYR A 200 11.86 -0.09 -0.80
N TYR A 201 11.53 -1.38 -0.97
CA TYR A 201 10.14 -1.86 -0.97
C TYR A 201 9.59 -2.12 0.43
N ILE A 202 8.32 -1.80 0.64
CA ILE A 202 7.61 -2.06 1.90
C ILE A 202 7.56 -3.57 2.20
N SER A 203 7.29 -4.40 1.19
CA SER A 203 7.23 -5.86 1.30
C SER A 203 8.49 -6.47 1.93
N ILE A 204 9.67 -5.95 1.57
CA ILE A 204 10.97 -6.48 2.00
C ILE A 204 11.26 -6.16 3.47
N THR A 205 10.63 -5.14 4.06
CA THR A 205 10.82 -4.80 5.48
C THR A 205 10.46 -5.94 6.43
N TYR A 206 9.49 -6.77 6.05
CA TYR A 206 9.08 -7.91 6.87
C TYR A 206 10.14 -9.00 7.03
N ASN A 207 11.07 -9.14 6.08
CA ASN A 207 12.14 -10.14 6.20
C ASN A 207 13.04 -9.89 7.42
N TYR A 208 13.25 -8.63 7.79
CA TYR A 208 13.94 -8.30 9.04
C TYR A 208 13.18 -8.85 10.25
N LEU A 209 11.87 -8.61 10.33
CA LEU A 209 11.03 -9.07 11.43
C LEU A 209 10.98 -10.61 11.52
N ILE A 210 10.84 -11.29 10.38
CA ILE A 210 10.84 -12.74 10.29
C ILE A 210 12.18 -13.30 10.82
N ASN A 211 13.29 -12.69 10.45
CA ASN A 211 14.62 -13.07 10.95
C ASN A 211 14.79 -12.81 12.46
N GLN A 212 13.99 -11.92 13.05
CA GLN A 212 13.90 -11.69 14.49
C GLN A 212 12.90 -12.63 15.20
N GLY A 213 12.36 -13.63 14.50
CA GLY A 213 11.41 -14.59 15.06
C GLY A 213 9.98 -14.05 15.19
N LYS A 214 9.64 -12.95 14.49
CA LYS A 214 8.30 -12.37 14.48
C LYS A 214 7.37 -13.17 13.57
N ASN A 215 6.11 -13.24 13.93
CA ASN A 215 5.08 -13.96 13.21
C ASN A 215 4.29 -13.02 12.28
N ILE A 216 4.59 -13.07 10.99
CA ILE A 216 3.89 -12.36 9.95
C ILE A 216 3.04 -13.34 9.16
N HIS A 217 1.80 -12.98 8.83
CA HIS A 217 0.84 -13.88 8.21
C HIS A 217 0.33 -13.35 6.86
N ILE A 218 -0.02 -14.25 5.95
CA ILE A 218 -0.86 -13.89 4.80
C ILE A 218 -2.34 -13.89 5.22
N VAL A 219 -3.12 -13.03 4.56
CA VAL A 219 -4.59 -13.03 4.56
C VAL A 219 -5.02 -13.03 3.10
N PRO A 220 -5.31 -14.21 2.52
CA PRO A 220 -5.74 -14.31 1.14
C PRO A 220 -7.12 -13.68 0.95
N LEU A 221 -7.31 -12.97 -0.17
CA LEU A 221 -8.64 -12.57 -0.63
C LEU A 221 -9.48 -13.80 -0.95
N LYS A 222 -10.75 -13.76 -0.58
CA LYS A 222 -11.74 -14.83 -0.80
C LYS A 222 -12.41 -14.63 -2.17
N GLU A 223 -11.65 -14.82 -3.24
CA GLU A 223 -12.09 -14.56 -4.62
C GLU A 223 -13.35 -15.38 -4.97
N GLU A 224 -13.47 -16.62 -4.47
CA GLU A 224 -14.67 -17.46 -4.60
C GLU A 224 -15.91 -16.88 -3.92
N SER A 225 -15.73 -16.00 -2.94
CA SER A 225 -16.81 -15.26 -2.24
C SER A 225 -17.05 -13.87 -2.85
N GLY A 226 -16.37 -13.53 -3.95
CA GLY A 226 -16.54 -12.28 -4.68
C GLY A 226 -15.61 -11.16 -4.24
N GLU A 227 -14.66 -11.40 -3.32
CA GLU A 227 -13.64 -10.42 -3.01
C GLU A 227 -12.71 -10.20 -4.21
N LYS A 228 -12.31 -8.95 -4.47
CA LYS A 228 -11.51 -8.58 -5.64
C LYS A 228 -10.47 -7.54 -5.32
N TYR A 229 -9.34 -7.70 -5.98
CA TYR A 229 -8.27 -6.73 -6.07
C TYR A 229 -8.19 -6.12 -7.46
N TRP A 230 -8.13 -4.81 -7.53
CA TRP A 230 -7.94 -4.06 -8.75
C TRP A 230 -6.66 -3.22 -8.64
N ALA A 231 -5.62 -3.64 -9.35
CA ALA A 231 -4.45 -2.79 -9.56
C ALA A 231 -4.79 -1.73 -10.61
N VAL A 232 -4.54 -0.45 -10.32
CA VAL A 232 -4.78 0.67 -11.24
C VAL A 232 -3.53 1.55 -11.40
N GLY A 233 -2.36 0.96 -11.17
CA GLY A 233 -1.06 1.65 -11.13
C GLY A 233 -0.41 1.89 -12.48
N THR A 234 -1.00 1.41 -13.58
CA THR A 234 -0.55 1.69 -14.96
C THR A 234 -1.73 2.17 -15.81
N PRO A 235 -1.49 2.92 -16.91
CA PRO A 235 -2.56 3.33 -17.83
C PRO A 235 -3.42 2.14 -18.31
N GLU A 236 -2.78 1.02 -18.66
CA GLU A 236 -3.45 -0.21 -19.09
C GLU A 236 -4.43 -0.70 -18.02
N THR A 237 -3.95 -0.98 -16.80
CA THR A 237 -4.79 -1.52 -15.72
C THR A 237 -5.84 -0.52 -15.23
N TYR A 238 -5.56 0.78 -15.35
CA TYR A 238 -6.52 1.83 -15.07
C TYR A 238 -7.69 1.80 -16.06
N TYR A 239 -7.42 1.70 -17.38
CA TYR A 239 -8.47 1.60 -18.38
C TYR A 239 -9.23 0.27 -18.29
N ASP A 240 -8.56 -0.83 -18.01
CA ASP A 240 -9.19 -2.14 -17.78
C ASP A 240 -10.18 -2.06 -16.61
N TYR A 241 -9.81 -1.41 -15.50
CA TYR A 241 -10.73 -1.18 -14.38
C TYR A 241 -11.96 -0.38 -14.81
N LEU A 242 -11.77 0.76 -15.49
CA LEU A 242 -12.87 1.61 -15.93
C LEU A 242 -13.82 0.86 -16.87
N GLN A 243 -13.29 0.09 -17.83
CA GLN A 243 -14.07 -0.70 -18.75
C GLN A 243 -14.87 -1.80 -18.05
N ASN A 244 -14.25 -2.51 -17.10
CA ASN A 244 -14.92 -3.58 -16.34
C ASN A 244 -16.03 -3.06 -15.43
N LYS A 245 -15.82 -1.88 -14.81
CA LYS A 245 -16.79 -1.30 -13.86
C LYS A 245 -17.90 -0.49 -14.50
N PHE A 246 -17.63 0.19 -15.61
CA PHE A 246 -18.56 1.20 -16.15
C PHE A 246 -18.89 1.00 -17.64
N GLY A 247 -18.21 0.06 -18.33
CA GLY A 247 -18.38 -0.15 -19.77
C GLY A 247 -17.81 0.98 -20.63
N SER A 248 -17.86 0.81 -21.98
CA SER A 248 -17.19 1.69 -22.94
C SER A 248 -17.76 3.13 -23.01
N HIS A 249 -18.82 3.46 -22.29
CA HIS A 249 -19.54 4.74 -22.43
C HIS A 249 -19.15 5.85 -21.44
N GLN A 250 -18.13 5.66 -20.61
CA GLN A 250 -17.73 6.66 -19.60
C GLN A 250 -16.24 7.07 -19.64
N ILE A 251 -15.55 6.76 -20.74
CA ILE A 251 -14.13 7.14 -20.94
C ILE A 251 -14.06 8.40 -21.84
N GLN A 252 -14.82 9.44 -21.52
CA GLN A 252 -14.69 10.76 -22.13
C GLN A 252 -14.43 11.83 -21.08
#